data_3d9fb2be029ce9fd947021721cfbb3d9
#
_entry.id   3d9fb2be029ce9fd947021721cfbb3d9
#
_cell.length_a   1.000
_cell.length_b   1.000
_cell.length_c   1.000
_cell.angle_alpha   90.00
_cell.angle_beta   90.00
_cell.angle_gamma   90.00
#
_symmetry.space_group_name_H-M   'P 1'
#
loop_
_entity.id
_entity.type
_entity.pdbx_description
1 polymer ?
#
loop_
_entity_poly.entity_id
_entity_poly.type
_entity_poly.pdbx_seq_one_letter_code
_entity_poly.pdbx_strand_id
1 'polypeptide(L)'
;MSQDRSEISRRRLLAGTGALLPVALAGCSILPTPRPPEQLYRLSPKSTFDADIPTVDWQLGLEPPIAPSGLNSARIAVIRGELTMDYYSGAKWIDTAPSMVYRLLIESFENSGKIVGVGRSGASLRNDFELRTELREFQAEYVEGASVPTVRVRINCKLIKKPQRIILASKPFEAVVEVSDNRIESIVKSFDLALGKVMRKIVGWTLKSAVELTAG
;
A
#
# COMPACT_ATOMS: atom_id res chain seq x y z
N MET A 1 -25.37 35.45 90.21
CA MET A 1 -24.61 34.56 91.19
C MET A 1 -25.12 33.15 91.06
N SER A 2 -24.26 32.23 91.01
CA SER A 2 -24.38 30.77 91.03
C SER A 2 -24.39 30.07 89.65
N GLN A 3 -23.29 29.38 89.42
CA GLN A 3 -22.98 28.44 88.36
C GLN A 3 -23.77 27.16 88.59
N ASP A 4 -24.24 26.57 87.50
CA ASP A 4 -24.50 25.14 87.51
C ASP A 4 -23.84 24.49 86.32
N ARG A 5 -22.85 23.66 86.57
CA ARG A 5 -22.12 22.83 85.61
C ARG A 5 -22.83 21.50 85.53
N SER A 6 -23.54 21.26 84.43
CA SER A 6 -24.01 19.92 84.10
C SER A 6 -22.93 19.13 83.38
N GLU A 7 -22.40 18.13 84.07
CA GLU A 7 -21.47 17.16 83.51
C GLU A 7 -22.14 16.31 82.43
N ILE A 8 -21.70 16.48 81.17
CA ILE A 8 -22.12 15.62 80.09
C ILE A 8 -21.34 14.31 80.19
N SER A 9 -22.06 13.27 80.56
CA SER A 9 -21.56 11.92 80.74
C SER A 9 -20.95 11.36 79.46
N ARG A 10 -19.65 11.02 79.47
CA ARG A 10 -18.83 10.46 78.45
C ARG A 10 -19.24 9.01 77.95
N ARG A 11 -20.36 8.49 78.45
CA ARG A 11 -20.77 7.07 78.20
C ARG A 11 -21.80 6.85 77.09
N ARG A 12 -22.21 7.86 76.35
CA ARG A 12 -23.23 7.69 75.30
C ARG A 12 -22.72 7.93 73.90
N LEU A 13 -21.41 7.93 73.64
CA LEU A 13 -20.78 8.21 72.36
C LEU A 13 -20.23 6.95 71.62
N LEU A 14 -20.59 5.75 72.09
CA LEU A 14 -20.06 4.50 71.48
C LEU A 14 -21.14 3.57 70.92
N ALA A 15 -22.29 4.07 70.49
CA ALA A 15 -23.34 3.25 69.91
C ALA A 15 -23.82 3.86 68.55
N GLY A 16 -22.91 4.10 67.66
CA GLY A 16 -23.24 4.68 66.31
C GLY A 16 -22.29 4.24 65.26
N THR A 17 -21.77 3.01 65.35
CA THR A 17 -20.96 2.45 64.25
C THR A 17 -21.89 1.97 63.15
N GLY A 18 -22.31 2.90 62.29
CA GLY A 18 -23.01 2.64 61.07
C GLY A 18 -22.14 1.77 60.15
N ALA A 19 -22.72 0.71 59.66
CA ALA A 19 -22.16 -0.19 58.67
C ALA A 19 -21.78 0.60 57.40
N LEU A 20 -20.51 0.93 57.26
CA LEU A 20 -19.92 1.35 56.01
C LEU A 20 -19.86 0.11 55.10
N LEU A 21 -20.86 -0.04 54.25
CA LEU A 21 -20.79 -0.94 53.08
C LEU A 21 -19.57 -0.54 52.24
N PRO A 22 -18.64 -1.46 51.94
CA PRO A 22 -17.64 -1.21 50.92
C PRO A 22 -18.36 -1.18 49.60
N VAL A 23 -18.55 0.01 49.01
CA VAL A 23 -18.85 0.16 47.59
C VAL A 23 -17.65 -0.39 46.85
N ALA A 24 -17.77 -1.67 46.44
CA ALA A 24 -16.84 -2.29 45.52
C ALA A 24 -16.88 -1.45 44.21
N LEU A 25 -15.89 -0.60 44.05
CA LEU A 25 -15.56 0.01 42.78
C LEU A 25 -15.19 -1.12 41.83
N ALA A 26 -16.19 -1.72 41.15
CA ALA A 26 -16.02 -2.49 39.95
C ALA A 26 -15.54 -1.50 38.87
N GLY A 27 -14.31 -1.06 38.99
CA GLY A 27 -13.60 -0.38 37.93
C GLY A 27 -13.47 -1.35 36.78
N CYS A 28 -14.42 -1.29 35.83
CA CYS A 28 -14.20 -1.85 34.51
C CYS A 28 -12.97 -1.13 33.94
N SER A 29 -11.79 -1.67 34.18
CA SER A 29 -10.59 -1.29 33.47
C SER A 29 -10.78 -1.75 32.02
N ILE A 30 -11.31 -0.86 31.20
CA ILE A 30 -11.26 -0.96 29.74
C ILE A 30 -9.79 -0.70 29.38
N LEU A 31 -8.93 -1.67 29.70
CA LEU A 31 -7.58 -1.71 29.16
C LEU A 31 -7.76 -1.99 27.66
N PRO A 32 -7.29 -1.08 26.79
CA PRO A 32 -7.32 -1.37 25.35
C PRO A 32 -6.51 -2.65 25.13
N THR A 33 -7.19 -3.69 24.67
CA THR A 33 -6.52 -4.95 24.30
C THR A 33 -5.46 -4.61 23.26
N PRO A 34 -4.18 -4.92 23.48
CA PRO A 34 -3.14 -4.64 22.48
C PRO A 34 -3.55 -5.31 21.15
N ARG A 35 -3.68 -4.49 20.13
CA ARG A 35 -3.92 -5.06 18.78
C ARG A 35 -2.69 -5.89 18.43
N PRO A 36 -2.88 -7.10 17.85
CA PRO A 36 -1.75 -7.87 17.36
C PRO A 36 -0.94 -7.01 16.38
N PRO A 37 0.40 -7.15 16.37
CA PRO A 37 1.25 -6.37 15.47
C PRO A 37 0.84 -6.61 14.02
N GLU A 38 0.82 -5.54 13.21
CA GLU A 38 0.49 -5.63 11.80
C GLU A 38 1.61 -6.37 11.06
N GLN A 39 1.21 -7.31 10.21
CA GLN A 39 2.13 -8.05 9.36
C GLN A 39 2.49 -7.23 8.13
N LEU A 40 3.80 -7.07 7.87
CA LEU A 40 4.30 -6.30 6.73
C LEU A 40 4.62 -7.23 5.56
N TYR A 41 4.12 -6.87 4.39
CA TYR A 41 4.31 -7.59 3.14
C TYR A 41 5.10 -6.78 2.14
N ARG A 42 5.94 -7.44 1.37
CA ARG A 42 6.67 -6.87 0.23
C ARG A 42 6.35 -7.67 -1.02
N LEU A 43 6.44 -7.01 -2.18
CA LEU A 43 6.36 -7.66 -3.49
C LEU A 43 7.74 -7.73 -4.13
N SER A 44 7.84 -8.47 -5.23
CA SER A 44 9.09 -8.78 -5.91
C SER A 44 9.22 -8.01 -7.23
N PRO A 45 10.43 -7.57 -7.63
CA PRO A 45 10.68 -7.03 -8.94
C PRO A 45 10.57 -8.13 -9.99
N LYS A 46 10.28 -7.76 -11.24
CA LYS A 46 10.30 -8.69 -12.34
C LYS A 46 11.73 -8.96 -12.81
N SER A 47 12.06 -10.22 -13.03
CA SER A 47 13.39 -10.65 -13.48
C SER A 47 13.38 -11.45 -14.79
N THR A 48 12.20 -11.77 -15.32
CA THR A 48 12.06 -12.54 -16.57
C THR A 48 11.24 -11.78 -17.58
N PHE A 49 11.76 -11.60 -18.79
CA PHE A 49 11.18 -10.79 -19.86
C PHE A 49 11.12 -11.58 -21.17
N ASP A 50 10.44 -11.01 -22.17
CA ASP A 50 10.36 -11.60 -23.51
C ASP A 50 11.73 -11.51 -24.19
N ALA A 51 12.10 -12.52 -24.96
CA ALA A 51 13.41 -12.59 -25.60
C ALA A 51 13.59 -11.52 -26.70
N ASP A 52 12.49 -10.98 -27.22
CA ASP A 52 12.43 -10.03 -28.32
C ASP A 52 12.50 -8.55 -27.92
N ILE A 53 12.77 -8.27 -26.64
CA ILE A 53 12.97 -6.88 -26.20
C ILE A 53 14.36 -6.37 -26.63
N PRO A 54 14.43 -5.16 -27.27
CA PRO A 54 15.67 -4.59 -27.73
C PRO A 54 16.61 -4.19 -26.59
N THR A 55 17.91 -4.27 -26.85
CA THR A 55 18.91 -3.63 -26.01
C THR A 55 19.07 -2.18 -26.48
N VAL A 56 19.11 -1.24 -25.56
CA VAL A 56 19.12 0.19 -25.84
C VAL A 56 20.29 0.88 -25.14
N ASP A 57 20.78 1.96 -25.73
CA ASP A 57 21.96 2.74 -25.29
C ASP A 57 21.59 4.07 -24.64
N TRP A 58 20.32 4.30 -24.35
CA TRP A 58 19.80 5.51 -23.73
C TRP A 58 19.40 5.28 -22.25
N GLN A 59 19.15 6.38 -21.54
CA GLN A 59 18.81 6.39 -20.13
C GLN A 59 17.36 6.78 -19.88
N LEU A 60 16.71 6.11 -18.93
CA LEU A 60 15.32 6.31 -18.54
C LEU A 60 15.19 6.97 -17.16
N GLY A 61 14.47 8.09 -17.13
CA GLY A 61 14.00 8.67 -15.88
C GLY A 61 12.63 8.12 -15.49
N LEU A 62 12.45 7.72 -14.24
CA LEU A 62 11.16 7.41 -13.67
C LEU A 62 10.79 8.43 -12.59
N GLU A 63 9.50 8.71 -12.50
CA GLU A 63 8.89 9.41 -11.35
C GLU A 63 8.03 8.43 -10.55
N PRO A 64 7.88 8.65 -9.22
CA PRO A 64 6.94 7.87 -8.44
C PRO A 64 5.54 7.92 -9.08
N PRO A 65 4.82 6.80 -9.18
CA PRO A 65 3.48 6.77 -9.73
C PRO A 65 2.53 7.71 -9.00
N ILE A 66 1.73 8.46 -9.75
CA ILE A 66 0.60 9.17 -9.20
C ILE A 66 -0.48 8.13 -8.87
N ALA A 67 -1.14 8.27 -7.72
CA ALA A 67 -2.22 7.38 -7.31
C ALA A 67 -3.33 8.14 -6.60
N PRO A 68 -4.59 7.67 -6.67
CA PRO A 68 -5.68 8.15 -5.82
C PRO A 68 -5.33 8.00 -4.33
N SER A 69 -5.86 8.88 -3.49
CA SER A 69 -5.57 8.89 -2.04
C SER A 69 -5.82 7.54 -1.36
N GLY A 70 -6.84 6.80 -1.79
CA GLY A 70 -7.14 5.47 -1.27
C GLY A 70 -6.03 4.44 -1.56
N LEU A 71 -5.29 4.60 -2.66
CA LEU A 71 -4.17 3.73 -3.03
C LEU A 71 -2.81 4.31 -2.58
N ASN A 72 -2.73 5.61 -2.29
CA ASN A 72 -1.50 6.24 -1.79
C ASN A 72 -1.31 5.96 -0.29
N SER A 73 -1.23 4.71 0.06
CA SER A 73 -1.19 4.20 1.43
C SER A 73 -0.40 2.90 1.49
N ALA A 74 0.10 2.56 2.68
CA ALA A 74 0.67 1.23 2.95
C ALA A 74 -0.41 0.17 3.23
N ARG A 75 -1.69 0.54 3.30
CA ARG A 75 -2.78 -0.42 3.52
C ARG A 75 -3.05 -1.23 2.26
N ILE A 76 -3.39 -2.51 2.43
CA ILE A 76 -3.77 -3.40 1.33
C ILE A 76 -5.25 -3.15 1.02
N ALA A 77 -5.52 -2.56 -0.13
CA ALA A 77 -6.87 -2.16 -0.54
C ALA A 77 -7.71 -3.37 -0.98
N VAL A 78 -8.99 -3.32 -0.66
CA VAL A 78 -10.00 -4.30 -1.08
C VAL A 78 -11.29 -3.58 -1.49
N ILE A 79 -11.88 -4.01 -2.60
CA ILE A 79 -13.21 -3.59 -3.06
C ILE A 79 -14.22 -4.64 -2.66
N ARG A 80 -15.27 -4.22 -1.97
CA ARG A 80 -16.43 -5.05 -1.63
C ARG A 80 -17.69 -4.43 -2.22
N GLY A 81 -18.28 -5.11 -3.20
CA GLY A 81 -19.35 -4.51 -4.00
C GLY A 81 -18.80 -3.51 -5.05
N GLU A 82 -19.67 -2.69 -5.63
CA GLU A 82 -19.29 -1.86 -6.79
C GLU A 82 -18.53 -0.58 -6.45
N LEU A 83 -18.81 0.03 -5.30
CA LEU A 83 -18.39 1.41 -5.00
C LEU A 83 -17.66 1.57 -3.65
N THR A 84 -17.46 0.48 -2.91
CA THR A 84 -16.89 0.57 -1.56
C THR A 84 -15.45 0.05 -1.53
N MET A 85 -14.52 0.93 -1.18
CA MET A 85 -13.13 0.56 -0.93
C MET A 85 -12.89 0.45 0.57
N ASP A 86 -12.31 -0.67 0.97
CA ASP A 86 -11.92 -1.01 2.32
C ASP A 86 -10.44 -1.46 2.36
N TYR A 87 -9.96 -1.89 3.52
CA TYR A 87 -8.58 -2.37 3.67
C TYR A 87 -8.54 -3.62 4.54
N TYR A 88 -7.62 -4.53 4.22
CA TYR A 88 -7.36 -5.68 5.08
C TYR A 88 -6.81 -5.23 6.45
N SER A 89 -7.39 -5.76 7.52
CA SER A 89 -6.91 -5.53 8.87
C SER A 89 -5.71 -6.41 9.20
N GLY A 90 -4.78 -5.92 10.03
CA GLY A 90 -3.61 -6.68 10.48
C GLY A 90 -2.53 -6.92 9.42
N ALA A 91 -2.67 -6.36 8.21
CA ALA A 91 -1.75 -6.54 7.10
C ALA A 91 -1.47 -5.21 6.39
N LYS A 92 -0.21 -4.96 6.06
CA LYS A 92 0.22 -3.76 5.34
C LYS A 92 1.35 -4.05 4.36
N TRP A 93 1.51 -3.20 3.38
CA TRP A 93 2.74 -3.12 2.59
C TRP A 93 3.88 -2.53 3.42
N ILE A 94 5.13 -2.85 3.08
CA ILE A 94 6.32 -2.26 3.73
C ILE A 94 6.49 -0.76 3.46
N ASP A 95 5.78 -0.22 2.48
CA ASP A 95 5.77 1.19 2.08
C ASP A 95 4.41 1.53 1.44
N THR A 96 4.17 2.80 1.09
CA THR A 96 3.00 3.14 0.27
C THR A 96 3.02 2.38 -1.05
N ALA A 97 1.87 1.96 -1.56
CA ALA A 97 1.80 1.19 -2.80
C ALA A 97 2.51 1.89 -3.97
N PRO A 98 2.35 3.22 -4.23
CA PRO A 98 3.10 3.91 -5.28
C PRO A 98 4.62 3.88 -5.08
N SER A 99 5.11 4.07 -3.85
CA SER A 99 6.54 4.03 -3.56
C SER A 99 7.13 2.64 -3.75
N MET A 100 6.40 1.62 -3.35
CA MET A 100 6.79 0.23 -3.57
C MET A 100 6.83 -0.10 -5.07
N VAL A 101 5.78 0.22 -5.82
CA VAL A 101 5.70 0.00 -7.27
C VAL A 101 6.82 0.74 -7.99
N TYR A 102 7.12 1.98 -7.60
CA TYR A 102 8.22 2.77 -8.16
C TYR A 102 9.57 2.04 -8.07
N ARG A 103 9.93 1.59 -6.87
CA ARG A 103 11.20 0.87 -6.65
C ARG A 103 11.27 -0.44 -7.43
N LEU A 104 10.17 -1.21 -7.40
CA LEU A 104 10.09 -2.47 -8.12
C LEU A 104 10.14 -2.29 -9.64
N LEU A 105 9.61 -1.17 -10.16
CA LEU A 105 9.71 -0.85 -11.58
C LEU A 105 11.16 -0.52 -12.00
N ILE A 106 11.88 0.31 -11.23
CA ILE A 106 13.30 0.60 -11.47
C ILE A 106 14.09 -0.71 -11.50
N GLU A 107 13.99 -1.51 -10.45
CA GLU A 107 14.69 -2.79 -10.34
C GLU A 107 14.30 -3.77 -11.46
N SER A 108 13.05 -3.72 -11.93
CA SER A 108 12.62 -4.55 -13.08
C SER A 108 13.27 -4.12 -14.39
N PHE A 109 13.46 -2.82 -14.62
CA PHE A 109 14.22 -2.34 -15.78
C PHE A 109 15.70 -2.75 -15.69
N GLU A 110 16.31 -2.60 -14.52
CA GLU A 110 17.70 -3.04 -14.27
C GLU A 110 17.84 -4.55 -14.50
N ASN A 111 16.93 -5.35 -13.95
CA ASN A 111 16.91 -6.80 -14.11
C ASN A 111 16.72 -7.26 -15.59
N SER A 112 16.21 -6.40 -16.45
CA SER A 112 16.11 -6.73 -17.88
C SER A 112 17.49 -6.87 -18.54
N GLY A 113 18.50 -6.17 -18.03
CA GLY A 113 19.84 -6.08 -18.63
C GLY A 113 19.82 -5.47 -20.03
N LYS A 114 18.75 -4.77 -20.41
CA LYS A 114 18.49 -4.26 -21.76
C LYS A 114 18.57 -2.73 -21.88
N ILE A 115 18.93 -2.04 -20.82
CA ILE A 115 19.01 -0.58 -20.76
C ILE A 115 20.31 -0.16 -20.03
N VAL A 116 20.96 0.88 -20.54
CA VAL A 116 22.21 1.39 -19.95
C VAL A 116 22.03 1.93 -18.54
N GLY A 117 20.93 2.63 -18.29
CA GLY A 117 20.66 3.19 -16.98
C GLY A 117 19.20 3.59 -16.79
N VAL A 118 18.75 3.38 -15.57
CA VAL A 118 17.42 3.75 -15.11
C VAL A 118 17.56 4.42 -13.75
N GLY A 119 16.80 5.48 -13.50
CA GLY A 119 16.86 6.16 -12.22
C GLY A 119 15.76 7.18 -12.01
N ARG A 120 15.84 7.91 -10.89
CA ARG A 120 14.87 8.95 -10.59
C ARG A 120 14.99 10.11 -11.58
N SER A 121 13.89 10.52 -12.18
CA SER A 121 13.83 11.71 -13.03
C SER A 121 14.26 12.95 -12.21
N GLY A 122 15.16 13.77 -12.78
CA GLY A 122 15.64 15.00 -12.12
C GLY A 122 16.81 14.85 -11.15
N ALA A 123 17.29 13.64 -10.84
CA ALA A 123 18.45 13.42 -9.98
C ALA A 123 19.77 13.47 -10.77
N SER A 124 20.18 14.61 -11.30
CA SER A 124 21.47 14.85 -11.97
C SER A 124 21.84 13.91 -13.14
N LEU A 125 20.98 12.95 -13.48
CA LEU A 125 21.15 12.04 -14.60
C LEU A 125 20.54 12.67 -15.85
N ARG A 126 21.28 12.63 -16.94
CA ARG A 126 20.77 12.98 -18.26
C ARG A 126 19.86 11.86 -18.74
N ASN A 127 18.54 12.09 -18.65
CA ASN A 127 17.56 11.14 -19.17
C ASN A 127 17.22 11.50 -20.63
N ASP A 128 17.26 10.52 -21.51
CA ASP A 128 16.82 10.66 -22.91
C ASP A 128 15.29 10.51 -22.98
N PHE A 129 14.74 9.67 -22.11
CA PHE A 129 13.32 9.47 -21.97
C PHE A 129 12.88 9.52 -20.50
N GLU A 130 11.61 9.82 -20.31
CA GLU A 130 10.94 9.81 -19.00
C GLU A 130 9.69 8.93 -19.07
N LEU A 131 9.55 8.02 -18.13
CA LEU A 131 8.35 7.21 -17.97
C LEU A 131 7.53 7.77 -16.79
N ARG A 132 6.36 8.34 -17.11
CA ARG A 132 5.37 8.73 -16.11
C ARG A 132 4.33 7.65 -15.96
N THR A 133 4.03 7.32 -14.73
CA THR A 133 3.09 6.25 -14.39
C THR A 133 1.99 6.75 -13.47
N GLU A 134 0.81 6.18 -13.64
CA GLU A 134 -0.36 6.43 -12.80
C GLU A 134 -0.90 5.07 -12.34
N LEU A 135 -0.85 4.82 -11.05
CA LEU A 135 -1.39 3.62 -10.42
C LEU A 135 -2.90 3.80 -10.24
N ARG A 136 -3.68 3.23 -11.16
CA ARG A 136 -5.14 3.40 -11.19
C ARG A 136 -5.87 2.38 -10.35
N GLU A 137 -5.38 1.14 -10.37
CA GLU A 137 -5.97 0.04 -9.61
C GLU A 137 -4.86 -0.82 -9.00
N PHE A 138 -5.01 -1.10 -7.72
CA PHE A 138 -4.09 -1.93 -6.94
C PHE A 138 -4.84 -2.46 -5.73
N GLN A 139 -5.79 -3.35 -5.96
CA GLN A 139 -6.71 -3.86 -4.96
C GLN A 139 -7.10 -5.32 -5.21
N ALA A 140 -7.57 -5.96 -4.14
CA ALA A 140 -8.36 -7.17 -4.25
C ALA A 140 -9.83 -6.81 -4.47
N GLU A 141 -10.58 -7.61 -5.24
CA GLU A 141 -11.97 -7.34 -5.61
C GLU A 141 -12.82 -8.58 -5.33
N TYR A 142 -13.84 -8.44 -4.49
CA TYR A 142 -14.86 -9.46 -4.32
C TYR A 142 -16.02 -9.17 -5.26
N VAL A 143 -16.22 -10.04 -6.24
CA VAL A 143 -17.44 -10.06 -7.05
C VAL A 143 -18.60 -10.53 -6.17
N GLU A 144 -19.81 -10.06 -6.44
CA GLU A 144 -21.01 -10.44 -5.70
C GLU A 144 -21.17 -11.96 -5.63
N GLY A 145 -21.34 -12.48 -4.41
CA GLY A 145 -21.45 -13.91 -4.14
C GLY A 145 -20.12 -14.68 -4.10
N ALA A 146 -18.98 -14.06 -4.41
CA ALA A 146 -17.69 -14.74 -4.36
C ALA A 146 -17.12 -14.78 -2.93
N SER A 147 -16.66 -15.95 -2.50
CA SER A 147 -15.97 -16.15 -1.22
C SER A 147 -14.47 -15.84 -1.28
N VAL A 148 -13.90 -15.79 -2.49
CA VAL A 148 -12.47 -15.55 -2.76
C VAL A 148 -12.38 -14.39 -3.74
N PRO A 149 -11.47 -13.41 -3.52
CA PRO A 149 -11.34 -12.26 -4.40
C PRO A 149 -10.51 -12.58 -5.65
N THR A 150 -10.54 -11.65 -6.61
CA THR A 150 -9.50 -11.48 -7.62
C THR A 150 -8.60 -10.32 -7.23
N VAL A 151 -7.35 -10.29 -7.70
CA VAL A 151 -6.46 -9.13 -7.57
C VAL A 151 -6.34 -8.45 -8.90
N ARG A 152 -6.61 -7.14 -8.92
CA ARG A 152 -6.45 -6.28 -10.09
C ARG A 152 -5.32 -5.27 -9.88
N VAL A 153 -4.42 -5.21 -10.86
CA VAL A 153 -3.37 -4.19 -10.95
C VAL A 153 -3.48 -3.50 -12.30
N ARG A 154 -3.68 -2.17 -12.30
CA ARG A 154 -3.72 -1.36 -13.52
C ARG A 154 -2.87 -0.11 -13.38
N ILE A 155 -1.90 0.03 -14.30
CA ILE A 155 -0.98 1.17 -14.35
C ILE A 155 -1.08 1.79 -15.75
N ASN A 156 -1.35 3.09 -15.81
CA ASN A 156 -1.25 3.84 -17.05
C ASN A 156 0.15 4.44 -17.18
N CYS A 157 0.76 4.30 -18.35
CA CYS A 157 2.11 4.75 -18.65
C CYS A 157 2.11 5.79 -19.77
N LYS A 158 2.98 6.81 -19.64
CA LYS A 158 3.29 7.77 -20.71
C LYS A 158 4.79 7.81 -20.89
N LEU A 159 5.24 7.55 -22.12
CA LEU A 159 6.64 7.69 -22.52
C LEU A 159 6.87 9.08 -23.11
N ILE A 160 7.80 9.80 -22.56
CA ILE A 160 8.09 11.21 -22.86
C ILE A 160 9.53 11.32 -23.34
N LYS A 161 9.73 11.93 -24.50
CA LYS A 161 11.09 12.25 -25.04
C LYS A 161 11.61 13.53 -24.39
N LYS A 162 12.86 13.49 -23.95
CA LYS A 162 13.57 14.63 -23.39
C LYS A 162 14.60 15.17 -24.39
N PRO A 163 14.96 16.47 -24.36
CA PRO A 163 14.44 17.52 -23.49
C PRO A 163 13.11 18.15 -23.94
N GLN A 164 12.58 17.78 -25.11
CA GLN A 164 11.42 18.43 -25.74
C GLN A 164 10.13 18.25 -24.96
N ARG A 165 10.06 17.27 -24.05
CA ARG A 165 8.87 16.92 -23.25
C ARG A 165 7.66 16.50 -24.10
N ILE A 166 7.92 15.83 -25.22
CA ILE A 166 6.89 15.34 -26.11
C ILE A 166 6.46 13.94 -25.65
N ILE A 167 5.17 13.73 -25.48
CA ILE A 167 4.61 12.40 -25.20
C ILE A 167 4.67 11.61 -26.51
N LEU A 168 5.50 10.57 -26.55
CA LEU A 168 5.62 9.68 -27.69
C LEU A 168 4.49 8.66 -27.74
N ALA A 169 4.15 8.09 -26.60
CA ALA A 169 3.13 7.06 -26.49
C ALA A 169 2.49 7.06 -25.09
N SER A 170 1.24 6.59 -25.03
CA SER A 170 0.52 6.37 -23.78
C SER A 170 -0.25 5.06 -23.86
N LYS A 171 -0.15 4.22 -22.82
CA LYS A 171 -0.81 2.92 -22.77
C LYS A 171 -1.13 2.48 -21.35
N PRO A 172 -2.35 1.96 -21.09
CA PRO A 172 -2.66 1.27 -19.86
C PRO A 172 -2.16 -0.18 -19.91
N PHE A 173 -1.68 -0.67 -18.77
CA PHE A 173 -1.31 -2.06 -18.55
C PHE A 173 -2.10 -2.61 -17.38
N GLU A 174 -2.71 -3.75 -17.60
CA GLU A 174 -3.57 -4.39 -16.62
C GLU A 174 -3.27 -5.89 -16.51
N ALA A 175 -3.43 -6.40 -15.29
CA ALA A 175 -3.51 -7.82 -15.01
C ALA A 175 -4.55 -8.06 -13.91
N VAL A 176 -5.35 -9.10 -14.12
CA VAL A 176 -6.26 -9.66 -13.13
C VAL A 176 -5.77 -11.08 -12.81
N VAL A 177 -5.71 -11.44 -11.54
CA VAL A 177 -5.26 -12.74 -11.07
C VAL A 177 -6.25 -13.26 -10.03
N GLU A 178 -6.75 -14.45 -10.23
CA GLU A 178 -7.59 -15.15 -9.26
C GLU A 178 -6.75 -15.54 -8.04
N VAL A 179 -7.34 -15.45 -6.85
CA VAL A 179 -6.71 -15.85 -5.61
C VAL A 179 -7.09 -17.31 -5.32
N SER A 180 -6.16 -18.12 -4.84
CA SER A 180 -6.42 -19.55 -4.59
C SER A 180 -7.33 -19.80 -3.39
N ASP A 181 -7.26 -18.94 -2.36
CA ASP A 181 -8.04 -19.01 -1.14
C ASP A 181 -8.09 -17.63 -0.46
N ASN A 182 -8.98 -17.47 0.53
CA ASN A 182 -9.23 -16.18 1.19
C ASN A 182 -8.24 -15.86 2.33
N ARG A 183 -6.98 -16.36 2.28
CA ARG A 183 -5.92 -16.01 3.22
C ARG A 183 -5.11 -14.84 2.69
N ILE A 184 -4.64 -14.00 3.60
CA ILE A 184 -3.90 -12.79 3.23
C ILE A 184 -2.60 -13.12 2.45
N GLU A 185 -1.93 -14.21 2.77
CA GLU A 185 -0.72 -14.66 2.08
C GLU A 185 -1.02 -15.02 0.62
N SER A 186 -2.14 -15.69 0.35
CA SER A 186 -2.59 -16.04 -1.00
C SER A 186 -2.98 -14.80 -1.80
N ILE A 187 -3.62 -13.83 -1.15
CA ILE A 187 -3.96 -12.53 -1.74
C ILE A 187 -2.68 -11.77 -2.12
N VAL A 188 -1.72 -11.66 -1.20
CA VAL A 188 -0.43 -11.00 -1.45
C VAL A 188 0.35 -11.67 -2.58
N LYS A 189 0.35 -13.01 -2.64
CA LYS A 189 0.96 -13.76 -3.74
C LYS A 189 0.31 -13.44 -5.08
N SER A 190 -0.99 -13.25 -5.11
CA SER A 190 -1.72 -12.85 -6.33
C SER A 190 -1.41 -11.40 -6.73
N PHE A 191 -1.17 -10.48 -5.76
CA PHE A 191 -0.64 -9.15 -6.06
C PHE A 191 0.76 -9.21 -6.68
N ASP A 192 1.65 -10.05 -6.16
CA ASP A 192 3.00 -10.23 -6.71
C ASP A 192 2.95 -10.73 -8.16
N LEU A 193 2.10 -11.72 -8.44
CA LEU A 193 1.88 -12.24 -9.78
C LEU A 193 1.28 -11.19 -10.73
N ALA A 194 0.25 -10.45 -10.29
CA ALA A 194 -0.42 -9.44 -11.10
C ALA A 194 0.54 -8.27 -11.43
N LEU A 195 1.22 -7.73 -10.40
CA LEU A 195 2.20 -6.67 -10.59
C LEU A 195 3.36 -7.12 -11.48
N GLY A 196 3.88 -8.33 -11.27
CA GLY A 196 4.93 -8.90 -12.11
C GLY A 196 4.53 -9.01 -13.59
N LYS A 197 3.28 -9.40 -13.90
CA LYS A 197 2.74 -9.41 -15.26
C LYS A 197 2.68 -8.00 -15.86
N VAL A 198 2.25 -7.01 -15.06
CA VAL A 198 2.16 -5.61 -15.50
C VAL A 198 3.55 -5.03 -15.72
N MET A 199 4.50 -5.22 -14.82
CA MET A 199 5.88 -4.73 -14.94
C MET A 199 6.58 -5.33 -16.17
N ARG A 200 6.41 -6.64 -16.45
CA ARG A 200 6.95 -7.28 -17.66
C ARG A 200 6.47 -6.57 -18.93
N LYS A 201 5.15 -6.29 -19.02
CA LYS A 201 4.55 -5.58 -20.15
C LYS A 201 5.06 -4.15 -20.28
N ILE A 202 5.18 -3.42 -19.14
CA ILE A 202 5.66 -2.03 -19.13
C ILE A 202 7.11 -1.96 -19.63
N VAL A 203 8.00 -2.79 -19.09
CA VAL A 203 9.41 -2.82 -19.49
C VAL A 203 9.53 -3.11 -21.00
N GLY A 204 8.90 -4.19 -21.49
CA GLY A 204 8.95 -4.55 -22.90
C GLY A 204 8.39 -3.45 -23.81
N TRP A 205 7.26 -2.87 -23.47
CA TRP A 205 6.64 -1.79 -24.23
C TRP A 205 7.52 -0.54 -24.26
N THR A 206 8.07 -0.12 -23.11
CA THR A 206 8.89 1.09 -23.04
C THR A 206 10.12 0.98 -23.93
N LEU A 207 10.83 -0.16 -23.88
CA LEU A 207 12.04 -0.37 -24.67
C LEU A 207 11.74 -0.44 -26.17
N LYS A 208 10.66 -1.12 -26.57
CA LYS A 208 10.24 -1.22 -27.98
C LYS A 208 9.76 0.13 -28.52
N SER A 209 8.85 0.81 -27.80
CA SER A 209 8.27 2.07 -28.27
C SER A 209 9.29 3.19 -28.41
N ALA A 210 10.29 3.26 -27.53
CA ALA A 210 11.34 4.27 -27.65
C ALA A 210 12.18 4.05 -28.91
N VAL A 211 12.48 2.81 -29.29
CA VAL A 211 13.23 2.50 -30.54
C VAL A 211 12.37 2.79 -31.77
N GLU A 212 11.14 2.29 -31.83
CA GLU A 212 10.26 2.44 -32.97
C GLU A 212 9.93 3.91 -33.27
N LEU A 213 9.63 4.71 -32.25
CA LEU A 213 9.18 6.09 -32.40
C LEU A 213 10.34 7.12 -32.54
N THR A 214 11.58 6.68 -32.44
CA THR A 214 12.75 7.54 -32.67
C THR A 214 13.50 7.20 -33.97
N ALA A 215 13.20 6.08 -34.61
CA ALA A 215 13.79 5.66 -35.89
C ALA A 215 13.03 6.22 -37.11
N GLY A 216 11.88 6.85 -36.93
CA GLY A 216 11.10 7.53 -37.96
C GLY A 216 11.12 9.04 -37.80
#